data_4817ce2a7df134bbe85f2f1e3c57c113
#
_entry.id   4817ce2a7df134bbe85f2f1e3c57c113
#
_cell.length_a   1.000
_cell.length_b   1.000
_cell.length_c   1.000
_cell.angle_alpha   90.00
_cell.angle_beta   90.00
_cell.angle_gamma   90.00
#
_symmetry.space_group_name_H-M   'P 1'
#
loop_
_entity.id
_entity.type
_entity.pdbx_description
1 polymer ?
#
loop_
_entity_poly.entity_id
_entity_poly.type
_entity_poly.pdbx_seq_one_letter_code
_entity_poly.pdbx_strand_id
1 'polypeptide(L)'
;LDRELVLRFMSFKLSPNATNEFPFNNMGEFLDEAMEKLDNITDDEKLKELRNNLFETLEFSEKILGEKHRFSRSIGKTEKTNTLNRSLFDVLTVCLSEINDKEKFILKKDNFKNKLSKLLQDESSDFSRAITEGTSGKGAIEKRFEIMKELVEEVINEN
;
A
#
# COMPACT_ATOMS: atom_id res chain seq x y z
N LEU A 1 -5.49 14.84 2.31
CA LEU A 1 -5.58 13.37 2.32
C LEU A 1 -6.90 12.97 2.99
N ASP A 2 -7.59 11.98 2.41
CA ASP A 2 -8.84 11.43 2.95
C ASP A 2 -8.57 10.78 4.33
N ARG A 3 -9.46 11.03 5.31
CA ARG A 3 -9.34 10.49 6.67
C ARG A 3 -9.34 8.96 6.67
N GLU A 4 -10.13 8.34 5.80
CA GLU A 4 -10.17 6.89 5.66
C GLU A 4 -8.81 6.34 5.22
N LEU A 5 -8.13 6.99 4.27
CA LEU A 5 -6.80 6.54 3.81
C LEU A 5 -5.76 6.64 4.92
N VAL A 6 -5.81 7.68 5.75
CA VAL A 6 -4.95 7.80 6.94
C VAL A 6 -5.21 6.65 7.91
N LEU A 7 -6.48 6.40 8.23
CA LEU A 7 -6.88 5.31 9.11
C LEU A 7 -6.42 3.96 8.58
N ARG A 8 -6.61 3.68 7.29
CA ARG A 8 -6.19 2.43 6.65
C ARG A 8 -4.68 2.18 6.81
N PHE A 9 -3.85 3.18 6.50
CA PHE A 9 -2.39 3.07 6.70
C PHE A 9 -2.03 2.82 8.17
N MET A 10 -2.58 3.62 9.09
CA MET A 10 -2.33 3.47 10.52
C MET A 10 -2.76 2.11 11.06
N SER A 11 -3.88 1.56 10.57
CA SER A 11 -4.39 0.24 10.95
C SER A 11 -3.37 -0.87 10.67
N PHE A 12 -2.77 -0.88 9.47
CA PHE A 12 -1.72 -1.84 9.11
C PHE A 12 -0.44 -1.62 9.91
N LYS A 13 -0.08 -0.37 10.21
CA LYS A 13 1.11 -0.07 11.04
C LYS A 13 0.92 -0.47 12.50
N LEU A 14 -0.31 -0.44 13.03
CA LEU A 14 -0.66 -0.92 14.36
C LEU A 14 -0.82 -2.44 14.44
N SER A 15 -1.00 -3.10 13.31
CA SER A 15 -1.20 -4.54 13.21
C SER A 15 -0.37 -5.12 12.04
N PRO A 16 0.98 -5.11 12.14
CA PRO A 16 1.85 -5.46 11.01
C PRO A 16 1.66 -6.89 10.49
N ASN A 17 1.26 -7.83 11.34
CA ASN A 17 0.97 -9.20 10.93
C ASN A 17 -0.26 -9.29 10.00
N ALA A 18 -1.15 -8.30 10.00
CA ALA A 18 -2.34 -8.27 9.15
C ALA A 18 -2.02 -8.25 7.64
N THR A 19 -0.79 -7.96 7.27
CA THR A 19 -0.32 -8.04 5.87
C THR A 19 0.05 -9.46 5.42
N ASN A 20 0.19 -10.40 6.36
CA ASN A 20 0.49 -11.82 6.10
C ASN A 20 -0.73 -12.70 6.38
N GLU A 21 -1.33 -12.50 7.52
CA GLU A 21 -2.53 -13.19 7.98
C GLU A 21 -3.53 -12.16 8.48
N PHE A 22 -4.52 -11.85 7.64
CA PHE A 22 -5.52 -10.85 7.97
C PHE A 22 -6.49 -11.38 9.04
N PRO A 23 -6.55 -10.74 10.23
CA PRO A 23 -7.23 -11.34 11.39
C PRO A 23 -8.76 -11.17 11.38
N PHE A 24 -9.32 -10.45 10.39
CA PHE A 24 -10.75 -10.15 10.28
C PHE A 24 -11.36 -10.74 9.02
N ASN A 25 -12.69 -10.74 8.93
CA ASN A 25 -13.39 -11.18 7.72
C ASN A 25 -13.33 -10.12 6.61
N ASN A 26 -13.27 -8.84 7.00
CA ASN A 26 -13.29 -7.73 6.07
C ASN A 26 -12.58 -6.49 6.63
N MET A 27 -12.33 -5.53 5.74
CA MET A 27 -11.65 -4.28 6.05
C MET A 27 -12.43 -3.41 7.06
N GLY A 28 -13.77 -3.46 7.08
CA GLY A 28 -14.57 -2.67 8.02
C GLY A 28 -14.27 -3.04 9.46
N GLU A 29 -14.35 -4.32 9.80
CA GLU A 29 -14.03 -4.83 11.14
C GLU A 29 -12.59 -4.47 11.56
N PHE A 30 -11.66 -4.52 10.62
CA PHE A 30 -10.26 -4.13 10.86
C PHE A 30 -10.09 -2.65 11.19
N LEU A 31 -10.82 -1.77 10.47
CA LEU A 31 -10.77 -0.33 10.72
C LEU A 31 -11.46 0.04 12.03
N ASP A 32 -12.56 -0.62 12.39
CA ASP A 32 -13.25 -0.41 13.66
C ASP A 32 -12.33 -0.72 14.85
N GLU A 33 -11.65 -1.88 14.83
CA GLU A 33 -10.66 -2.21 15.86
C GLU A 33 -9.48 -1.22 15.89
N ALA A 34 -9.03 -0.78 14.73
CA ALA A 34 -7.93 0.19 14.67
C ALA A 34 -8.32 1.55 15.25
N MET A 35 -9.57 2.00 15.07
CA MET A 35 -10.07 3.22 15.72
C MET A 35 -10.03 3.09 17.25
N GLU A 36 -10.49 1.96 17.79
CA GLU A 36 -10.42 1.70 19.24
C GLU A 36 -8.97 1.71 19.74
N LYS A 37 -8.05 1.11 19.00
CA LYS A 37 -6.61 1.13 19.34
C LYS A 37 -6.04 2.55 19.32
N LEU A 38 -6.40 3.36 18.31
CA LEU A 38 -5.93 4.75 18.19
C LEU A 38 -6.46 5.63 19.32
N ASP A 39 -7.74 5.48 19.69
CA ASP A 39 -8.36 6.21 20.80
C ASP A 39 -7.71 5.89 22.16
N ASN A 40 -7.14 4.71 22.30
CA ASN A 40 -6.43 4.28 23.50
C ASN A 40 -4.93 4.65 23.50
N ILE A 41 -4.39 5.23 22.42
CA ILE A 41 -3.02 5.72 22.41
C ILE A 41 -2.97 7.06 23.15
N THR A 42 -2.38 7.05 24.35
CA THR A 42 -2.11 8.25 25.17
C THR A 42 -0.74 8.85 24.92
N ASP A 43 0.11 8.16 24.16
CA ASP A 43 1.47 8.58 23.83
C ASP A 43 1.47 9.43 22.55
N ASP A 44 1.62 10.74 22.71
CA ASP A 44 1.70 11.69 21.60
C ASP A 44 2.88 11.42 20.65
N GLU A 45 3.99 10.88 21.15
CA GLU A 45 5.16 10.58 20.31
C GLU A 45 4.84 9.41 19.35
N LYS A 46 4.10 8.40 19.80
CA LYS A 46 3.67 7.30 18.95
C LYS A 46 2.74 7.77 17.83
N LEU A 47 1.82 8.68 18.13
CA LEU A 47 0.94 9.26 17.11
C LEU A 47 1.72 10.10 16.09
N LYS A 48 2.71 10.87 16.56
CA LYS A 48 3.62 11.63 15.69
C LYS A 48 4.44 10.72 14.81
N GLU A 49 4.98 9.62 15.34
CA GLU A 49 5.73 8.62 14.59
C GLU A 49 4.89 8.01 13.45
N LEU A 50 3.67 7.56 13.75
CA LEU A 50 2.73 7.03 12.76
C LEU A 50 2.43 8.06 11.65
N ARG A 51 2.18 9.30 12.03
CA ARG A 51 1.95 10.40 11.09
C ARG A 51 3.17 10.67 10.21
N ASN A 52 4.34 10.79 10.81
CA ASN A 52 5.58 11.06 10.08
C ASN A 52 5.90 9.92 9.11
N ASN A 53 5.72 8.67 9.54
CA ASN A 53 5.90 7.49 8.68
C ASN A 53 4.98 7.55 7.45
N LEU A 54 3.72 7.96 7.61
CA LEU A 54 2.81 8.14 6.49
C LEU A 54 3.32 9.22 5.52
N PHE A 55 3.71 10.41 6.02
CA PHE A 55 4.17 11.50 5.16
C PHE A 55 5.45 11.14 4.40
N GLU A 56 6.44 10.57 5.09
CA GLU A 56 7.67 10.08 4.46
C GLU A 56 7.38 9.03 3.39
N THR A 57 6.41 8.14 3.63
CA THR A 57 6.01 7.12 2.66
C THR A 57 5.33 7.75 1.45
N LEU A 58 4.49 8.75 1.65
CA LEU A 58 3.85 9.48 0.55
C LEU A 58 4.88 10.20 -0.33
N GLU A 59 5.85 10.88 0.27
CA GLU A 59 6.96 11.52 -0.45
C GLU A 59 7.82 10.48 -1.19
N PHE A 60 8.10 9.35 -0.55
CA PHE A 60 8.84 8.26 -1.18
C PHE A 60 8.07 7.66 -2.36
N SER A 61 6.77 7.41 -2.21
CA SER A 61 5.92 6.92 -3.30
C SER A 61 5.87 7.88 -4.49
N GLU A 62 5.94 9.19 -4.22
CA GLU A 62 6.02 10.22 -5.26
C GLU A 62 7.33 10.17 -6.04
N LYS A 63 8.46 9.99 -5.36
CA LYS A 63 9.78 9.83 -6.01
C LYS A 63 9.85 8.60 -6.91
N ILE A 64 9.12 7.54 -6.57
CA ILE A 64 9.10 6.27 -7.32
C ILE A 64 8.09 6.31 -8.47
N LEU A 65 6.85 6.71 -8.20
CA LEU A 65 5.72 6.58 -9.12
C LEU A 65 5.33 7.89 -9.82
N GLY A 66 5.84 9.01 -9.33
CA GLY A 66 5.49 10.36 -9.77
C GLY A 66 4.35 10.97 -8.94
N GLU A 67 4.19 12.29 -9.02
CA GLU A 67 3.24 13.06 -8.22
C GLU A 67 1.78 12.66 -8.48
N LYS A 68 1.43 12.51 -9.76
CA LYS A 68 0.06 12.24 -10.19
C LYS A 68 -0.15 10.76 -10.45
N HIS A 69 -1.34 10.28 -10.12
CA HIS A 69 -1.82 8.91 -10.44
C HIS A 69 -1.10 7.76 -9.72
N ARG A 70 -0.22 8.04 -8.74
CA ARG A 70 0.57 7.00 -8.06
C ARG A 70 -0.25 5.92 -7.33
N PHE A 71 -1.52 6.21 -7.05
CA PHE A 71 -2.47 5.24 -6.46
C PHE A 71 -3.64 4.94 -7.40
N SER A 72 -3.44 5.12 -8.71
CA SER A 72 -4.42 4.81 -9.74
C SER A 72 -3.99 3.58 -10.53
N ARG A 73 -4.96 2.81 -11.00
CA ARG A 73 -4.73 1.70 -11.95
C ARG A 73 -4.19 2.15 -13.31
N SER A 74 -4.04 3.46 -13.52
CA SER A 74 -3.46 4.01 -14.74
C SER A 74 -1.93 4.18 -14.70
N ILE A 75 -1.25 3.68 -13.66
CA ILE A 75 0.22 3.65 -13.61
C ILE A 75 0.74 2.93 -14.87
N GLY A 76 1.62 3.61 -15.61
CA GLY A 76 2.21 3.09 -16.85
C GLY A 76 1.32 3.18 -18.09
N LYS A 77 0.05 3.59 -17.97
CA LYS A 77 -0.82 3.82 -19.14
C LYS A 77 -0.58 5.17 -19.78
N THR A 78 -0.84 5.27 -21.09
CA THR A 78 -0.81 6.53 -21.82
C THR A 78 -1.96 7.45 -21.39
N GLU A 79 -3.16 6.89 -21.31
CA GLU A 79 -4.33 7.56 -20.77
C GLU A 79 -4.37 7.38 -19.25
N LYS A 80 -4.32 8.50 -18.53
CA LYS A 80 -4.28 8.50 -17.07
C LYS A 80 -5.60 8.99 -16.49
N THR A 81 -6.06 8.28 -15.49
CA THR A 81 -7.22 8.68 -14.69
C THR A 81 -6.76 9.12 -13.31
N ASN A 82 -7.49 10.06 -12.71
CA ASN A 82 -7.25 10.51 -11.34
C ASN A 82 -8.00 9.65 -10.29
N THR A 83 -8.60 8.54 -10.72
CA THR A 83 -9.37 7.70 -9.82
C THR A 83 -8.44 6.96 -8.87
N LEU A 84 -8.49 7.34 -7.61
CA LEU A 84 -7.74 6.66 -6.55
C LEU A 84 -8.34 5.28 -6.31
N ASN A 85 -7.47 4.26 -6.28
CA ASN A 85 -7.82 2.91 -5.85
C ASN A 85 -7.33 2.72 -4.40
N ARG A 86 -8.28 2.57 -3.45
CA ARG A 86 -7.97 2.43 -2.02
C ARG A 86 -7.14 1.20 -1.72
N SER A 87 -7.43 0.08 -2.40
CA SER A 87 -6.67 -1.17 -2.20
C SER A 87 -5.23 -1.06 -2.69
N LEU A 88 -5.02 -0.34 -3.80
CA LEU A 88 -3.68 -0.04 -4.31
C LEU A 88 -2.95 0.95 -3.38
N PHE A 89 -3.65 1.93 -2.82
CA PHE A 89 -3.10 2.82 -1.79
C PHE A 89 -2.59 2.02 -0.59
N ASP A 90 -3.43 1.12 -0.03
CA ASP A 90 -3.05 0.29 1.13
C ASP A 90 -1.74 -0.46 0.87
N VAL A 91 -1.74 -1.26 -0.18
CA VAL A 91 -0.61 -2.17 -0.44
C VAL A 91 0.67 -1.43 -0.81
N LEU A 92 0.57 -0.33 -1.58
CA LEU A 92 1.74 0.48 -1.93
C LEU A 92 2.31 1.21 -0.71
N THR A 93 1.46 1.91 0.05
CA THR A 93 1.98 2.70 1.18
C THR A 93 2.55 1.79 2.27
N VAL A 94 1.90 0.68 2.58
CA VAL A 94 2.40 -0.23 3.62
C VAL A 94 3.71 -0.89 3.17
N CYS A 95 3.77 -1.52 1.99
CA CYS A 95 4.99 -2.19 1.53
C CYS A 95 6.15 -1.22 1.29
N LEU A 96 5.90 -0.02 0.75
CA LEU A 96 6.95 0.98 0.56
C LEU A 96 7.46 1.55 1.89
N SER A 97 6.61 1.63 2.94
CA SER A 97 7.04 2.08 4.26
C SER A 97 8.03 1.14 4.94
N GLU A 98 8.07 -0.13 4.53
CA GLU A 98 8.91 -1.18 5.09
C GLU A 98 10.28 -1.31 4.41
N ILE A 99 10.52 -0.54 3.34
CA ILE A 99 11.81 -0.53 2.64
C ILE A 99 12.86 0.19 3.47
N ASN A 100 13.91 -0.54 3.87
CA ASN A 100 14.99 -0.01 4.70
C ASN A 100 15.92 0.96 3.93
N ASP A 101 16.35 0.58 2.72
CA ASP A 101 17.25 1.39 1.88
C ASP A 101 16.44 2.06 0.76
N LYS A 102 15.77 3.14 1.12
CA LYS A 102 14.94 3.93 0.20
C LYS A 102 15.74 4.54 -0.94
N GLU A 103 16.99 4.96 -0.70
CA GLU A 103 17.85 5.56 -1.72
C GLU A 103 18.24 4.52 -2.78
N LYS A 104 18.66 3.33 -2.37
CA LYS A 104 18.94 2.23 -3.28
C LYS A 104 17.70 1.80 -4.08
N PHE A 105 16.53 1.79 -3.45
CA PHE A 105 15.28 1.46 -4.15
C PHE A 105 14.90 2.51 -5.20
N ILE A 106 15.14 3.81 -4.96
CA ILE A 106 14.92 4.88 -5.92
C ILE A 106 15.72 4.65 -7.22
N LEU A 107 16.93 4.11 -7.14
CA LEU A 107 17.73 3.78 -8.33
C LEU A 107 17.06 2.71 -9.20
N LYS A 108 16.18 1.90 -8.63
CA LYS A 108 15.42 0.83 -9.29
C LYS A 108 13.96 1.20 -9.59
N LYS A 109 13.58 2.46 -9.43
CA LYS A 109 12.19 2.93 -9.56
C LYS A 109 11.54 2.60 -10.90
N ASP A 110 12.31 2.69 -12.00
CA ASP A 110 11.77 2.43 -13.34
C ASP A 110 11.47 0.93 -13.51
N ASN A 111 12.31 0.06 -12.96
CA ASN A 111 12.06 -1.37 -12.94
C ASN A 111 10.81 -1.70 -12.11
N PHE A 112 10.72 -1.17 -10.89
CA PHE A 112 9.54 -1.34 -10.04
C PHE A 112 8.27 -0.86 -10.76
N LYS A 113 8.30 0.34 -11.32
CA LYS A 113 7.17 0.93 -12.03
C LYS A 113 6.74 0.10 -13.23
N ASN A 114 7.68 -0.43 -14.01
CA ASN A 114 7.40 -1.28 -15.16
C ASN A 114 6.76 -2.61 -14.74
N LYS A 115 7.26 -3.27 -13.69
CA LYS A 115 6.70 -4.51 -13.17
C LYS A 115 5.29 -4.28 -12.59
N LEU A 116 5.12 -3.25 -11.80
CA LEU A 116 3.81 -2.85 -11.26
C LEU A 116 2.81 -2.54 -12.37
N SER A 117 3.24 -1.81 -13.40
CA SER A 117 2.40 -1.50 -14.56
C SER A 117 1.91 -2.79 -15.26
N LYS A 118 2.77 -3.77 -15.45
CA LYS A 118 2.39 -5.06 -16.04
C LYS A 118 1.32 -5.78 -15.20
N LEU A 119 1.49 -5.82 -13.86
CA LEU A 119 0.50 -6.40 -12.95
C LEU A 119 -0.85 -5.69 -13.02
N LEU A 120 -0.85 -4.36 -13.17
CA LEU A 120 -2.07 -3.56 -13.25
C LEU A 120 -2.77 -3.63 -14.61
N GLN A 121 -2.04 -3.92 -15.68
CA GLN A 121 -2.58 -4.01 -17.04
C GLN A 121 -3.12 -5.40 -17.37
N ASP A 122 -2.65 -6.44 -16.72
CA ASP A 122 -3.20 -7.78 -16.82
C ASP A 122 -4.45 -7.89 -15.94
N GLU A 123 -5.61 -7.62 -16.54
CA GLU A 123 -6.91 -7.68 -15.85
C GLU A 123 -7.27 -9.08 -15.34
N SER A 124 -6.64 -10.13 -15.90
CA SER A 124 -6.83 -11.51 -15.48
C SER A 124 -5.95 -11.91 -14.29
N SER A 125 -4.95 -11.08 -13.95
CA SER A 125 -4.02 -11.37 -12.85
C SER A 125 -4.73 -11.39 -11.48
N ASP A 126 -4.22 -12.22 -10.59
CA ASP A 126 -4.71 -12.28 -9.21
C ASP A 126 -4.57 -10.93 -8.50
N PHE A 127 -3.51 -10.16 -8.81
CA PHE A 127 -3.32 -8.83 -8.26
C PHE A 127 -4.39 -7.85 -8.73
N SER A 128 -4.66 -7.81 -10.05
CA SER A 128 -5.69 -6.92 -10.61
C SER A 128 -7.05 -7.21 -10.01
N ARG A 129 -7.43 -8.49 -9.89
CA ARG A 129 -8.66 -8.90 -9.20
C ARG A 129 -8.68 -8.50 -7.73
N ALA A 130 -7.62 -8.74 -6.99
CA ALA A 130 -7.54 -8.44 -5.56
C ALA A 130 -7.65 -6.94 -5.21
N ILE A 131 -7.42 -6.05 -6.19
CA ILE A 131 -7.60 -4.60 -6.03
C ILE A 131 -8.87 -4.04 -6.67
N THR A 132 -9.69 -4.88 -7.32
CA THR A 132 -10.92 -4.44 -8.03
C THR A 132 -12.17 -5.19 -7.61
N GLU A 133 -12.06 -6.46 -7.22
CA GLU A 133 -13.19 -7.34 -6.92
C GLU A 133 -13.13 -7.79 -5.46
N GLY A 134 -14.24 -7.68 -4.73
CA GLY A 134 -14.32 -8.13 -3.34
C GLY A 134 -13.21 -7.57 -2.44
N THR A 135 -12.75 -6.37 -2.71
CA THR A 135 -11.50 -5.78 -2.18
C THR A 135 -11.44 -5.64 -0.66
N SER A 136 -12.58 -5.68 0.01
CA SER A 136 -12.69 -5.62 1.47
C SER A 136 -12.55 -6.97 2.16
N GLY A 137 -12.68 -8.08 1.42
CA GLY A 137 -12.63 -9.42 1.96
C GLY A 137 -11.19 -9.89 2.28
N LYS A 138 -11.09 -10.76 3.30
CA LYS A 138 -9.81 -11.33 3.79
C LYS A 138 -8.92 -11.84 2.64
N GLY A 139 -9.43 -12.71 1.77
CA GLY A 139 -8.62 -13.32 0.71
C GLY A 139 -8.06 -12.31 -0.29
N ALA A 140 -8.84 -11.26 -0.64
CA ALA A 140 -8.34 -10.21 -1.52
C ALA A 140 -7.26 -9.34 -0.84
N ILE A 141 -7.41 -9.09 0.47
CA ILE A 141 -6.41 -8.34 1.25
C ILE A 141 -5.09 -9.10 1.29
N GLU A 142 -5.12 -10.37 1.71
CA GLU A 142 -3.93 -11.21 1.81
C GLU A 142 -3.24 -11.37 0.46
N LYS A 143 -4.01 -11.64 -0.61
CA LYS A 143 -3.46 -11.85 -1.96
C LYS A 143 -2.73 -10.61 -2.51
N ARG A 144 -3.30 -9.40 -2.35
CA ARG A 144 -2.63 -8.20 -2.85
C ARG A 144 -1.35 -7.85 -2.09
N PHE A 145 -1.32 -8.15 -0.77
CA PHE A 145 -0.10 -7.95 0.02
C PHE A 145 0.98 -8.98 -0.31
N GLU A 146 0.62 -10.26 -0.46
CA GLU A 146 1.52 -11.32 -0.91
C GLU A 146 2.25 -10.92 -2.21
N ILE A 147 1.48 -10.62 -3.25
CA ILE A 147 2.05 -10.29 -4.57
C ILE A 147 2.88 -9.01 -4.54
N MET A 148 2.46 -7.97 -3.79
CA MET A 148 3.23 -6.73 -3.71
C MET A 148 4.54 -6.91 -2.95
N LYS A 149 4.57 -7.71 -1.88
CA LYS A 149 5.81 -8.04 -1.16
C LYS A 149 6.79 -8.78 -2.06
N GLU A 150 6.32 -9.79 -2.78
CA GLU A 150 7.13 -10.52 -3.76
C GLU A 150 7.72 -9.57 -4.82
N LEU A 151 6.91 -8.64 -5.36
CA LEU A 151 7.38 -7.66 -6.33
C LEU A 151 8.46 -6.74 -5.74
N VAL A 152 8.28 -6.25 -4.52
CA VAL A 152 9.25 -5.38 -3.85
C VAL A 152 10.55 -6.15 -3.59
N GLU A 153 10.47 -7.37 -3.08
CA GLU A 153 11.64 -8.24 -2.82
C GLU A 153 12.38 -8.57 -4.12
N GLU A 154 11.68 -8.89 -5.19
CA GLU A 154 12.28 -9.14 -6.51
C GLU A 154 13.09 -7.92 -6.96
N VAL A 155 12.51 -6.73 -6.89
CA VAL A 155 13.21 -5.48 -7.28
C VAL A 155 14.41 -5.19 -6.38
N ILE A 156 14.32 -5.43 -5.08
CA ILE A 156 15.44 -5.24 -4.15
C ILE A 156 16.61 -6.17 -4.50
N ASN A 157 16.33 -7.43 -4.85
CA ASN A 157 17.33 -8.48 -5.06
C ASN A 157 17.91 -8.51 -6.49
N GLU A 158 17.28 -7.85 -7.45
CA GLU A 158 17.86 -7.72 -8.79
C GLU A 158 19.14 -6.87 -8.75
N ASN A 159 20.17 -7.30 -9.47
CA ASN A 159 21.47 -6.61 -9.59
C ASN A 159 21.43 -5.48 -10.63
#